data_d48b32a50ab36075cd125880b23791ca
#
_entry.id   d48b32a50ab36075cd125880b23791ca
#
_cell.length_a   1.000
_cell.length_b   1.000
_cell.length_c   1.000
_cell.angle_alpha   90.00
_cell.angle_beta   90.00
_cell.angle_gamma   90.00
#
_symmetry.space_group_name_H-M   'P 1'
#
loop_
_entity.id
_entity.type
_entity.pdbx_description
1 polymer ?
#
loop_
_entity_poly.entity_id
_entity_poly.type
_entity_poly.pdbx_seq_one_letter_code
_entity_poly.pdbx_strand_id
1 'polypeptide(L)'
;MSESWVPRCSLEEADKILTAPGSLLEVETRVVGDRLLRVFKNLWPSARALWLHATKEHADKIYVVYENERITFQEMLQRSMHCAAVFREIYGVRKGDRVVICSRNAPAYYVAFWACHLLGAVTALVNAWLPLEPLQHCIAVTKCKLILVDPERANVIEPIIDRLKDMVGASGCIVMEEHEGKGVWTGMENFGTIFSRSLANPESGLDDPQITPEDEATIVFTSGTTGLPKGVLSSQRAFLTVIFTNAFISGRDAVRRGESFPPPPVVGPQKGALLSTPLFHVTGTAITLNATVFGYKLVLLRKWNGSEAARLCREENVRSLGGIPFMLTDLEHELAGFPMENITLGGAPVAGSLVVRSKGSFPSAVMANAYGLTETNSTAIGLAGEDYMARPESSGLPLPVTDLIIMKQDIEAVPGEVGEVWIRGPGVMKRYLGDQAATDKALTQDGWLMTGDLGYRDADGFLFIKGRIKDIIIRGGENVDCVSVESALHTDPGVLEAAAVGIPDKRLGELVAAVVTVKPSWRGKVKEEKLLSVVRRLLPKFAVPIMVMVQDGEFVHTPSGKIVKSTLRIVAQKEWERRTRNSDSVKHKL
;
A
#
# COMPACT_ATOMS: atom_id res chain seq x y z
N MET A 1 13.74 -10.58 -31.79
CA MET A 1 12.32 -10.21 -31.97
C MET A 1 11.54 -11.27 -31.23
N SER A 2 10.95 -10.93 -30.07
CA SER A 2 10.03 -11.83 -29.38
C SER A 2 8.85 -12.07 -30.32
N GLU A 3 8.44 -13.32 -30.50
CA GLU A 3 7.16 -13.64 -31.12
C GLU A 3 6.11 -12.73 -30.48
N SER A 4 5.31 -12.07 -31.30
CA SER A 4 4.25 -11.19 -30.79
C SER A 4 3.30 -12.04 -29.96
N TRP A 5 3.20 -11.77 -28.67
CA TRP A 5 2.28 -12.48 -27.77
C TRP A 5 0.85 -12.42 -28.33
N VAL A 6 0.24 -13.59 -28.48
CA VAL A 6 -1.14 -13.71 -28.93
C VAL A 6 -1.95 -14.35 -27.80
N PRO A 7 -2.90 -13.63 -27.21
CA PRO A 7 -3.73 -14.16 -26.13
C PRO A 7 -4.66 -15.27 -26.63
N ARG A 8 -4.93 -16.26 -25.79
CA ARG A 8 -5.84 -17.39 -26.08
C ARG A 8 -7.31 -16.98 -26.12
N CYS A 9 -7.65 -15.89 -25.41
CA CYS A 9 -9.00 -15.32 -25.38
C CYS A 9 -8.92 -13.81 -25.16
N SER A 10 -10.04 -13.11 -25.37
CA SER A 10 -10.17 -11.69 -25.08
C SER A 10 -10.16 -11.43 -23.55
N LEU A 11 -9.99 -10.18 -23.14
CA LEU A 11 -10.12 -9.77 -21.72
C LEU A 11 -11.53 -10.06 -21.20
N GLU A 12 -12.55 -9.75 -21.99
CA GLU A 12 -13.96 -9.97 -21.63
C GLU A 12 -14.28 -11.47 -21.46
N GLU A 13 -13.74 -12.33 -22.31
CA GLU A 13 -13.90 -13.79 -22.19
C GLU A 13 -13.19 -14.32 -20.94
N ALA A 14 -11.97 -13.85 -20.65
CA ALA A 14 -11.25 -14.21 -19.43
C ALA A 14 -12.05 -13.81 -18.17
N ASP A 15 -12.61 -12.60 -18.15
CA ASP A 15 -13.42 -12.11 -17.06
C ASP A 15 -14.69 -12.96 -16.85
N LYS A 16 -15.39 -13.32 -17.95
CA LYS A 16 -16.55 -14.20 -17.90
C LYS A 16 -16.21 -15.60 -17.36
N ILE A 17 -15.07 -16.16 -17.76
CA ILE A 17 -14.60 -17.47 -17.25
C ILE A 17 -14.35 -17.40 -15.75
N LEU A 18 -13.64 -16.38 -15.30
CA LEU A 18 -13.23 -16.24 -13.90
C LEU A 18 -14.40 -15.95 -12.96
N THR A 19 -15.44 -15.24 -13.43
CA THR A 19 -16.58 -14.84 -12.61
C THR A 19 -17.83 -15.69 -12.82
N ALA A 20 -17.73 -16.75 -13.62
CA ALA A 20 -18.85 -17.63 -13.94
C ALA A 20 -19.46 -18.28 -12.67
N PRO A 21 -20.75 -18.62 -12.68
CA PRO A 21 -21.36 -19.41 -11.63
C PRO A 21 -20.58 -20.69 -11.34
N GLY A 22 -20.29 -20.95 -10.06
CA GLY A 22 -19.49 -22.09 -9.61
C GLY A 22 -17.97 -21.90 -9.66
N SER A 23 -17.46 -20.80 -10.20
CA SER A 23 -16.03 -20.48 -10.14
C SER A 23 -15.62 -19.98 -8.75
N LEU A 24 -14.31 -20.04 -8.43
CA LEU A 24 -13.77 -19.49 -7.19
C LEU A 24 -14.13 -18.01 -7.02
N LEU A 25 -14.04 -17.24 -8.11
CA LEU A 25 -14.25 -15.79 -8.14
C LEU A 25 -15.66 -15.42 -8.62
N GLU A 26 -16.64 -16.32 -8.44
CA GLU A 26 -18.05 -16.06 -8.78
C GLU A 26 -18.50 -14.71 -8.19
N VAL A 27 -19.13 -13.89 -9.02
CA VAL A 27 -19.65 -12.58 -8.65
C VAL A 27 -21.18 -12.64 -8.58
N GLU A 28 -21.73 -12.06 -7.52
CA GLU A 28 -23.16 -11.85 -7.36
C GLU A 28 -23.48 -10.38 -7.07
N THR A 29 -24.72 -9.98 -7.27
CA THR A 29 -25.22 -8.68 -6.86
C THR A 29 -25.90 -8.79 -5.50
N ARG A 30 -25.51 -7.95 -4.55
CA ARG A 30 -26.01 -7.97 -3.18
C ARG A 30 -26.23 -6.56 -2.64
N VAL A 31 -27.19 -6.41 -1.75
CA VAL A 31 -27.35 -5.17 -0.97
C VAL A 31 -26.28 -5.13 0.11
N VAL A 32 -25.43 -4.13 0.09
CA VAL A 32 -24.36 -3.84 1.06
C VAL A 32 -24.63 -2.47 1.67
N GLY A 33 -25.03 -2.46 2.94
CA GLY A 33 -25.59 -1.24 3.54
C GLY A 33 -26.90 -0.85 2.85
N ASP A 34 -26.91 0.31 2.24
CA ASP A 34 -28.05 0.86 1.46
C ASP A 34 -27.86 0.79 -0.06
N ARG A 35 -26.82 0.08 -0.55
CA ARG A 35 -26.39 0.10 -1.95
C ARG A 35 -26.39 -1.30 -2.55
N LEU A 36 -26.76 -1.36 -3.83
CA LEU A 36 -26.65 -2.58 -4.63
C LEU A 36 -25.26 -2.64 -5.27
N LEU A 37 -24.44 -3.60 -4.83
CA LEU A 37 -23.06 -3.76 -5.28
C LEU A 37 -22.82 -5.17 -5.82
N ARG A 38 -21.89 -5.28 -6.77
CA ARG A 38 -21.30 -6.56 -7.16
C ARG A 38 -20.29 -6.98 -6.09
N VAL A 39 -20.36 -8.23 -5.63
CA VAL A 39 -19.48 -8.78 -4.60
C VAL A 39 -19.00 -10.16 -5.01
N PHE A 40 -17.85 -10.59 -4.50
CA PHE A 40 -17.42 -11.97 -4.63
C PHE A 40 -18.24 -12.85 -3.69
N LYS A 41 -18.95 -13.82 -4.26
CA LYS A 41 -19.86 -14.72 -3.55
C LYS A 41 -19.13 -15.60 -2.52
N ASN A 42 -17.95 -16.11 -2.89
CA ASN A 42 -17.19 -17.09 -2.11
C ASN A 42 -16.16 -16.44 -1.16
N LEU A 43 -16.20 -15.11 -0.99
CA LEU A 43 -15.31 -14.42 -0.06
C LEU A 43 -15.66 -14.82 1.39
N TRP A 44 -14.64 -15.05 2.23
CA TRP A 44 -14.84 -15.33 3.65
C TRP A 44 -15.65 -14.20 4.32
N PRO A 45 -16.59 -14.56 5.23
CA PRO A 45 -17.44 -13.57 5.89
C PRO A 45 -16.67 -12.64 6.84
N SER A 46 -15.49 -13.07 7.31
CA SER A 46 -14.66 -12.28 8.23
C SER A 46 -13.19 -12.72 8.18
N ALA A 47 -12.30 -11.83 8.64
CA ALA A 47 -10.88 -12.15 8.81
C ALA A 47 -10.65 -13.30 9.81
N ARG A 48 -11.55 -13.46 10.82
CA ARG A 48 -11.57 -14.65 11.69
C ARG A 48 -11.80 -15.93 10.88
N ALA A 49 -12.84 -15.98 10.06
CA ALA A 49 -13.17 -17.14 9.26
C ALA A 49 -12.03 -17.50 8.30
N LEU A 50 -11.43 -16.51 7.66
CA LEU A 50 -10.23 -16.66 6.85
C LEU A 50 -9.07 -17.28 7.64
N TRP A 51 -8.77 -16.73 8.83
CA TRP A 51 -7.64 -17.16 9.65
C TRP A 51 -7.81 -18.61 10.11
N LEU A 52 -8.97 -18.95 10.63
CA LEU A 52 -9.27 -20.33 11.06
C LEU A 52 -9.24 -21.35 9.90
N HIS A 53 -9.67 -20.93 8.70
CA HIS A 53 -9.54 -21.75 7.50
C HIS A 53 -8.07 -21.96 7.11
N ALA A 54 -7.29 -20.88 7.01
CA ALA A 54 -5.89 -20.94 6.60
C ALA A 54 -5.02 -21.74 7.58
N THR A 55 -5.23 -21.59 8.89
CA THR A 55 -4.50 -22.34 9.91
C THR A 55 -4.82 -23.83 9.91
N LYS A 56 -6.03 -24.21 9.50
CA LYS A 56 -6.40 -25.61 9.30
C LYS A 56 -5.76 -26.19 8.03
N GLU A 57 -5.78 -25.44 6.93
CA GLU A 57 -5.26 -25.86 5.63
C GLU A 57 -3.73 -25.96 5.60
N HIS A 58 -3.05 -25.08 6.34
CA HIS A 58 -1.60 -24.90 6.27
C HIS A 58 -0.89 -25.15 7.62
N ALA A 59 -1.50 -25.87 8.55
CA ALA A 59 -1.07 -26.02 9.94
C ALA A 59 0.45 -26.14 10.14
N ASP A 60 1.09 -27.07 9.45
CA ASP A 60 2.51 -27.41 9.60
C ASP A 60 3.46 -26.52 8.76
N LYS A 61 2.90 -25.65 7.89
CA LYS A 61 3.70 -24.74 7.08
C LYS A 61 4.19 -23.58 7.94
N ILE A 62 5.38 -23.04 7.60
CA ILE A 62 5.88 -21.81 8.21
C ILE A 62 5.00 -20.65 7.77
N TYR A 63 4.51 -19.87 8.72
CA TYR A 63 3.74 -18.66 8.46
C TYR A 63 4.62 -17.41 8.47
N VAL A 64 5.43 -17.23 9.52
CA VAL A 64 6.29 -16.06 9.70
C VAL A 64 7.74 -16.48 9.82
N VAL A 65 8.60 -15.78 9.09
CA VAL A 65 10.05 -15.81 9.21
C VAL A 65 10.51 -14.43 9.67
N TYR A 66 11.19 -14.37 10.79
CA TYR A 66 11.76 -13.14 11.33
C TYR A 66 13.10 -13.46 11.99
N GLU A 67 14.18 -12.88 11.50
CA GLU A 67 15.54 -13.20 11.96
C GLU A 67 15.78 -14.72 12.04
N ASN A 68 16.05 -15.25 13.23
CA ASN A 68 16.25 -16.68 13.46
C ASN A 68 14.96 -17.44 13.82
N GLU A 69 13.83 -16.74 13.94
CA GLU A 69 12.54 -17.35 14.31
C GLU A 69 11.76 -17.80 13.07
N ARG A 70 11.19 -18.99 13.19
CA ARG A 70 10.31 -19.60 12.17
C ARG A 70 9.06 -20.11 12.89
N ILE A 71 7.92 -19.47 12.64
CA ILE A 71 6.65 -19.74 13.32
C ILE A 71 5.71 -20.38 12.33
N THR A 72 5.19 -21.55 12.65
CA THR A 72 4.17 -22.23 11.82
C THR A 72 2.80 -21.55 11.91
N PHE A 73 1.89 -21.87 10.99
CA PHE A 73 0.49 -21.42 11.07
C PHE A 73 -0.15 -21.89 12.38
N GLN A 74 0.11 -23.14 12.78
CA GLN A 74 -0.43 -23.73 14.02
C GLN A 74 0.10 -23.00 15.27
N GLU A 75 1.40 -22.73 15.34
CA GLU A 75 1.99 -22.00 16.46
C GLU A 75 1.48 -20.55 16.51
N MET A 76 1.34 -19.89 15.37
CA MET A 76 0.78 -18.53 15.32
C MET A 76 -0.69 -18.53 15.77
N LEU A 77 -1.48 -19.54 15.40
CA LEU A 77 -2.85 -19.68 15.89
C LEU A 77 -2.87 -19.82 17.42
N GLN A 78 -2.05 -20.71 17.98
CA GLN A 78 -1.98 -20.90 19.43
C GLN A 78 -1.60 -19.63 20.18
N ARG A 79 -0.56 -18.91 19.68
CA ARG A 79 -0.13 -17.63 20.25
C ARG A 79 -1.23 -16.58 20.16
N SER A 80 -1.92 -16.48 19.03
CA SER A 80 -3.02 -15.50 18.85
C SER A 80 -4.27 -15.83 19.64
N MET A 81 -4.60 -17.12 19.82
CA MET A 81 -5.69 -17.56 20.71
C MET A 81 -5.41 -17.17 22.16
N HIS A 82 -4.22 -17.46 22.65
CA HIS A 82 -3.83 -17.08 24.01
C HIS A 82 -3.87 -15.56 24.19
N CYS A 83 -3.34 -14.82 23.22
CA CYS A 83 -3.41 -13.36 23.19
C CYS A 83 -4.86 -12.84 23.20
N ALA A 84 -5.75 -13.45 22.43
CA ALA A 84 -7.17 -13.11 22.41
C ALA A 84 -7.83 -13.34 23.77
N ALA A 85 -7.52 -14.46 24.43
CA ALA A 85 -8.01 -14.74 25.79
C ALA A 85 -7.51 -13.69 26.80
N VAL A 86 -6.23 -13.31 26.73
CA VAL A 86 -5.65 -12.22 27.55
C VAL A 86 -6.39 -10.90 27.29
N PHE A 87 -6.58 -10.52 26.04
CA PHE A 87 -7.29 -9.28 25.69
C PHE A 87 -8.71 -9.28 26.19
N ARG A 88 -9.41 -10.42 26.12
CA ARG A 88 -10.77 -10.58 26.57
C ARG A 88 -10.90 -10.56 28.10
N GLU A 89 -10.09 -11.36 28.81
CA GLU A 89 -10.24 -11.55 30.26
C GLU A 89 -9.62 -10.41 31.09
N ILE A 90 -8.45 -9.94 30.70
CA ILE A 90 -7.71 -8.93 31.48
C ILE A 90 -8.13 -7.51 31.10
N TYR A 91 -8.24 -7.22 29.78
CA TYR A 91 -8.53 -5.86 29.29
C TYR A 91 -9.98 -5.66 28.88
N GLY A 92 -10.79 -6.71 28.93
CA GLY A 92 -12.21 -6.62 28.61
C GLY A 92 -12.52 -6.32 27.14
N VAL A 93 -11.62 -6.67 26.21
CA VAL A 93 -11.85 -6.48 24.77
C VAL A 93 -12.97 -7.38 24.27
N ARG A 94 -13.90 -6.83 23.50
CA ARG A 94 -15.06 -7.50 22.92
C ARG A 94 -15.18 -7.16 21.43
N LYS A 95 -16.10 -7.86 20.74
CA LYS A 95 -16.49 -7.54 19.36
C LYS A 95 -16.82 -6.05 19.21
N GLY A 96 -16.26 -5.42 18.20
CA GLY A 96 -16.43 -4.01 17.89
C GLY A 96 -15.55 -3.05 18.69
N ASP A 97 -14.90 -3.51 19.78
CA ASP A 97 -13.91 -2.68 20.47
C ASP A 97 -12.70 -2.45 19.55
N ARG A 98 -12.12 -1.26 19.68
CA ARG A 98 -10.95 -0.88 18.88
C ARG A 98 -9.68 -1.13 19.66
N VAL A 99 -8.70 -1.74 18.98
CA VAL A 99 -7.36 -2.01 19.53
C VAL A 99 -6.33 -1.33 18.65
N VAL A 100 -5.59 -0.39 19.21
CA VAL A 100 -4.49 0.29 18.50
C VAL A 100 -3.27 -0.63 18.46
N ILE A 101 -2.71 -0.80 17.27
CA ILE A 101 -1.41 -1.45 17.05
C ILE A 101 -0.50 -0.44 16.36
N CYS A 102 0.49 0.07 17.09
CA CYS A 102 1.48 1.03 16.60
C CYS A 102 2.88 0.46 16.79
N SER A 103 3.30 -0.36 15.84
CA SER A 103 4.57 -1.09 15.87
C SER A 103 5.11 -1.30 14.47
N ARG A 104 6.42 -1.56 14.38
CA ARG A 104 7.06 -2.07 13.18
C ARG A 104 6.71 -3.54 12.97
N ASN A 105 7.06 -4.07 11.78
CA ASN A 105 6.83 -5.48 11.47
C ASN A 105 7.63 -6.37 12.44
N ALA A 106 6.94 -7.24 13.16
CA ALA A 106 7.50 -8.20 14.11
C ALA A 106 6.51 -9.34 14.34
N PRO A 107 6.92 -10.50 14.84
CA PRO A 107 6.01 -11.62 15.13
C PRO A 107 4.88 -11.25 16.10
N ALA A 108 5.16 -10.48 17.15
CA ALA A 108 4.15 -10.04 18.12
C ALA A 108 3.04 -9.17 17.48
N TYR A 109 3.36 -8.44 16.41
CA TYR A 109 2.33 -7.71 15.64
C TYR A 109 1.28 -8.67 15.06
N TYR A 110 1.72 -9.79 14.47
CA TYR A 110 0.82 -10.80 13.90
C TYR A 110 0.00 -11.51 14.97
N VAL A 111 0.61 -11.81 16.11
CA VAL A 111 -0.09 -12.39 17.26
C VAL A 111 -1.22 -11.47 17.69
N ALA A 112 -0.94 -10.17 17.90
CA ALA A 112 -1.93 -9.18 18.31
C ALA A 112 -3.00 -8.93 17.22
N PHE A 113 -2.58 -8.84 15.95
CA PHE A 113 -3.47 -8.63 14.81
C PHE A 113 -4.51 -9.75 14.70
N TRP A 114 -4.08 -11.01 14.69
CA TRP A 114 -4.99 -12.14 14.61
C TRP A 114 -5.82 -12.33 15.89
N ALA A 115 -5.26 -12.01 17.07
CA ALA A 115 -6.01 -12.01 18.32
C ALA A 115 -7.21 -11.06 18.28
N CYS A 116 -7.03 -9.85 17.75
CA CYS A 116 -8.13 -8.90 17.56
C CYS A 116 -9.20 -9.47 16.61
N HIS A 117 -8.80 -10.02 15.48
CA HIS A 117 -9.75 -10.61 14.52
C HIS A 117 -10.45 -11.87 15.07
N LEU A 118 -9.80 -12.66 15.91
CA LEU A 118 -10.43 -13.79 16.61
C LEU A 118 -11.58 -13.32 17.52
N LEU A 119 -11.42 -12.18 18.18
CA LEU A 119 -12.44 -11.58 19.05
C LEU A 119 -13.50 -10.75 18.29
N GLY A 120 -13.31 -10.48 17.00
CA GLY A 120 -14.14 -9.52 16.26
C GLY A 120 -13.88 -8.07 16.67
N ALA A 121 -12.75 -7.80 17.31
CA ALA A 121 -12.29 -6.44 17.60
C ALA A 121 -11.73 -5.77 16.34
N VAL A 122 -11.81 -4.44 16.29
CA VAL A 122 -11.36 -3.62 15.17
C VAL A 122 -9.89 -3.26 15.36
N THR A 123 -9.03 -3.70 14.45
CA THR A 123 -7.61 -3.32 14.48
C THR A 123 -7.41 -1.90 13.98
N ALA A 124 -6.85 -1.01 14.79
CA ALA A 124 -6.44 0.32 14.37
C ALA A 124 -4.93 0.35 14.14
N LEU A 125 -4.54 0.31 12.87
CA LEU A 125 -3.16 0.16 12.42
C LEU A 125 -2.54 1.55 12.26
N VAL A 126 -1.74 1.95 13.25
CA VAL A 126 -1.16 3.28 13.34
C VAL A 126 0.30 3.26 12.87
N ASN A 127 0.66 4.25 12.08
CA ASN A 127 2.01 4.39 11.56
C ASN A 127 3.05 4.56 12.69
N ALA A 128 3.97 3.62 12.76
CA ALA A 128 5.01 3.54 13.79
C ALA A 128 6.12 4.62 13.67
N TRP A 129 6.16 5.41 12.61
CA TRP A 129 7.16 6.49 12.44
C TRP A 129 6.59 7.89 12.68
N LEU A 130 5.35 7.98 13.20
CA LEU A 130 4.76 9.27 13.53
C LEU A 130 5.48 9.91 14.74
N PRO A 131 5.74 11.23 14.69
CA PRO A 131 6.10 11.97 15.88
C PRO A 131 4.93 12.05 16.88
N LEU A 132 5.20 12.51 18.10
CA LEU A 132 4.27 12.44 19.22
C LEU A 132 2.88 13.02 18.92
N GLU A 133 2.79 14.20 18.34
CA GLU A 133 1.51 14.89 18.12
C GLU A 133 0.57 14.14 17.15
N PRO A 134 0.99 13.76 15.92
CA PRO A 134 0.18 12.92 15.04
C PRO A 134 -0.11 11.53 15.62
N LEU A 135 0.82 10.93 16.37
CA LEU A 135 0.60 9.66 17.03
C LEU A 135 -0.51 9.76 18.09
N GLN A 136 -0.44 10.78 18.96
CA GLN A 136 -1.47 11.07 19.95
C GLN A 136 -2.84 11.32 19.28
N HIS A 137 -2.87 12.05 18.17
CA HIS A 137 -4.10 12.27 17.40
C HIS A 137 -4.71 10.94 16.91
N CYS A 138 -3.91 10.06 16.30
CA CYS A 138 -4.41 8.77 15.81
C CYS A 138 -5.00 7.92 16.94
N ILE A 139 -4.33 7.86 18.09
CA ILE A 139 -4.82 7.13 19.26
C ILE A 139 -6.12 7.78 19.81
N ALA A 140 -6.13 9.11 19.94
CA ALA A 140 -7.27 9.85 20.48
C ALA A 140 -8.54 9.68 19.65
N VAL A 141 -8.45 9.80 18.30
CA VAL A 141 -9.62 9.66 17.42
C VAL A 141 -10.15 8.22 17.40
N THR A 142 -9.29 7.25 17.66
CA THR A 142 -9.66 5.83 17.68
C THR A 142 -10.59 5.50 18.85
N LYS A 143 -10.46 6.17 20.01
CA LYS A 143 -11.19 5.83 21.25
C LYS A 143 -11.06 4.34 21.56
N CYS A 144 -9.81 3.86 21.60
CA CYS A 144 -9.49 2.45 21.67
C CYS A 144 -9.64 1.88 23.09
N LYS A 145 -9.95 0.59 23.16
CA LYS A 145 -10.01 -0.19 24.40
C LYS A 145 -8.62 -0.60 24.91
N LEU A 146 -7.68 -0.81 23.99
CA LEU A 146 -6.32 -1.26 24.29
C LEU A 146 -5.32 -0.62 23.33
N ILE A 147 -4.12 -0.32 23.83
CA ILE A 147 -3.01 0.26 23.07
C ILE A 147 -1.85 -0.72 23.07
N LEU A 148 -1.35 -1.07 21.89
CA LEU A 148 -0.18 -1.93 21.69
C LEU A 148 0.88 -1.13 20.94
N VAL A 149 2.12 -1.11 21.49
CA VAL A 149 3.23 -0.35 20.92
C VAL A 149 4.53 -1.16 20.94
N ASP A 150 5.47 -0.84 20.05
CA ASP A 150 6.85 -1.31 20.18
C ASP A 150 7.67 -0.42 21.13
N PRO A 151 8.91 -0.82 21.51
CA PRO A 151 9.74 -0.08 22.46
C PRO A 151 10.01 1.37 22.09
N GLU A 152 10.22 1.66 20.80
CA GLU A 152 10.49 3.02 20.35
C GLU A 152 9.26 3.92 20.46
N ARG A 153 8.08 3.37 20.20
CA ARG A 153 6.79 4.10 20.41
C ARG A 153 6.47 4.24 21.88
N ALA A 154 6.78 3.20 22.67
CA ALA A 154 6.66 3.26 24.11
C ALA A 154 7.49 4.43 24.68
N ASN A 155 8.74 4.59 24.25
CA ASN A 155 9.58 5.74 24.66
C ASN A 155 8.96 7.09 24.29
N VAL A 156 8.28 7.18 23.15
CA VAL A 156 7.65 8.44 22.69
C VAL A 156 6.42 8.81 23.52
N ILE A 157 5.57 7.82 23.88
CA ILE A 157 4.30 8.08 24.56
C ILE A 157 4.36 7.93 26.08
N GLU A 158 5.41 7.36 26.65
CA GLU A 158 5.56 7.16 28.11
C GLU A 158 5.25 8.43 28.94
N PRO A 159 5.74 9.64 28.54
CA PRO A 159 5.47 10.84 29.33
C PRO A 159 3.99 11.25 29.41
N ILE A 160 3.16 10.71 28.51
CA ILE A 160 1.74 11.11 28.39
C ILE A 160 0.78 9.92 28.52
N ILE A 161 1.27 8.71 28.80
CA ILE A 161 0.48 7.47 28.66
C ILE A 161 -0.76 7.45 29.57
N ASP A 162 -0.65 7.88 30.80
CA ASP A 162 -1.81 7.87 31.73
C ASP A 162 -2.90 8.84 31.24
N ARG A 163 -2.51 10.06 30.89
CA ARG A 163 -3.44 11.03 30.26
C ARG A 163 -4.05 10.48 28.97
N LEU A 164 -3.27 9.77 28.17
CA LEU A 164 -3.73 9.21 26.90
C LEU A 164 -4.74 8.08 27.13
N LYS A 165 -4.47 7.17 28.08
CA LYS A 165 -5.42 6.10 28.48
C LYS A 165 -6.74 6.69 28.98
N ASP A 166 -6.69 7.68 29.85
CA ASP A 166 -7.89 8.35 30.37
C ASP A 166 -8.71 9.03 29.26
N MET A 167 -8.01 9.72 28.34
CA MET A 167 -8.65 10.41 27.20
C MET A 167 -9.44 9.46 26.30
N VAL A 168 -8.93 8.26 26.04
CA VAL A 168 -9.56 7.30 25.11
C VAL A 168 -10.39 6.22 25.81
N GLY A 169 -10.31 6.11 27.14
CA GLY A 169 -10.94 5.06 27.92
C GLY A 169 -10.26 3.69 27.77
N ALA A 170 -8.94 3.68 27.51
CA ALA A 170 -8.20 2.43 27.34
C ALA A 170 -7.98 1.71 28.67
N SER A 171 -8.20 0.39 28.66
CA SER A 171 -7.99 -0.48 29.82
C SER A 171 -6.50 -0.76 30.09
N GLY A 172 -5.62 -0.53 29.10
CA GLY A 172 -4.18 -0.75 29.26
C GLY A 172 -3.37 -0.30 28.06
N CYS A 173 -2.05 -0.30 28.26
CA CYS A 173 -1.06 -0.14 27.21
C CYS A 173 0.00 -1.24 27.35
N ILE A 174 0.28 -1.95 26.26
CA ILE A 174 1.20 -3.10 26.24
C ILE A 174 2.35 -2.81 25.30
N VAL A 175 3.58 -3.05 25.77
CA VAL A 175 4.79 -2.95 24.96
C VAL A 175 5.11 -4.34 24.40
N MET A 176 5.06 -4.46 23.09
CA MET A 176 5.47 -5.64 22.32
C MET A 176 6.98 -5.58 22.07
N GLU A 177 7.66 -6.74 21.90
CA GLU A 177 9.11 -6.80 21.62
C GLU A 177 9.96 -6.03 22.66
N GLU A 178 9.57 -6.11 23.93
CA GLU A 178 10.18 -5.37 25.04
C GLU A 178 11.69 -5.61 25.21
N HIS A 179 12.18 -6.76 24.72
CA HIS A 179 13.61 -7.13 24.75
C HIS A 179 14.50 -6.23 23.87
N GLU A 180 13.91 -5.52 22.91
CA GLU A 180 14.62 -4.58 22.02
C GLU A 180 14.77 -3.18 22.60
N GLY A 181 14.20 -2.92 23.77
CA GLY A 181 14.20 -1.63 24.44
C GLY A 181 14.81 -1.66 25.84
N LYS A 182 14.41 -0.68 26.66
CA LYS A 182 14.86 -0.59 28.05
C LYS A 182 14.19 -1.60 29.00
N GLY A 183 13.24 -2.38 28.50
CA GLY A 183 12.55 -3.47 29.21
C GLY A 183 11.40 -3.06 30.12
N VAL A 184 11.34 -1.83 30.61
CA VAL A 184 10.28 -1.33 31.50
C VAL A 184 9.88 0.10 31.15
N TRP A 185 8.58 0.37 31.11
CA TRP A 185 7.99 1.70 30.85
C TRP A 185 6.91 1.99 31.89
N THR A 186 6.92 3.20 32.44
CA THR A 186 5.92 3.63 33.44
C THR A 186 4.52 3.66 32.82
N GLY A 187 3.54 3.09 33.51
CA GLY A 187 2.14 3.07 33.05
C GLY A 187 1.83 2.10 31.91
N MET A 188 2.79 1.24 31.54
CA MET A 188 2.66 0.22 30.51
C MET A 188 3.02 -1.16 31.04
N GLU A 189 2.52 -2.19 30.40
CA GLU A 189 2.80 -3.59 30.71
C GLU A 189 3.60 -4.25 29.57
N ASN A 190 4.42 -5.23 29.89
CA ASN A 190 5.20 -5.96 28.89
C ASN A 190 4.43 -7.15 28.35
N PHE A 191 4.51 -7.37 27.04
CA PHE A 191 3.84 -8.47 26.34
C PHE A 191 4.20 -9.84 26.95
N GLY A 192 5.48 -10.12 27.17
CA GLY A 192 5.94 -11.36 27.80
C GLY A 192 5.40 -11.56 29.22
N THR A 193 5.29 -10.49 30.01
CA THR A 193 4.77 -10.56 31.38
C THR A 193 3.27 -10.88 31.40
N ILE A 194 2.48 -10.28 30.52
CA ILE A 194 1.03 -10.53 30.49
C ILE A 194 0.70 -11.94 30.00
N PHE A 195 1.52 -12.52 29.11
CA PHE A 195 1.35 -13.89 28.64
C PHE A 195 1.66 -14.95 29.70
N SER A 196 2.42 -14.62 30.72
CA SER A 196 2.67 -15.55 31.85
C SER A 196 1.54 -15.58 32.88
N ARG A 197 0.52 -14.70 32.77
CA ARG A 197 -0.61 -14.65 33.70
C ARG A 197 -1.53 -15.87 33.54
N SER A 198 -1.99 -16.40 34.67
CA SER A 198 -3.01 -17.45 34.67
C SER A 198 -4.36 -16.85 34.23
N LEU A 199 -5.00 -17.50 33.30
CA LEU A 199 -6.32 -17.14 32.79
C LEU A 199 -7.39 -18.06 33.38
N ALA A 200 -8.57 -17.54 33.66
CA ALA A 200 -9.70 -18.32 34.14
C ALA A 200 -10.25 -19.24 33.05
N ASN A 201 -10.27 -18.77 31.81
CA ASN A 201 -10.71 -19.52 30.63
C ASN A 201 -9.75 -19.31 29.45
N PRO A 202 -8.63 -20.05 29.36
CA PRO A 202 -7.64 -19.90 28.28
C PRO A 202 -8.21 -20.12 26.86
N GLU A 203 -9.31 -20.86 26.74
CA GLU A 203 -9.96 -21.16 25.46
C GLU A 203 -10.95 -20.06 25.02
N SER A 204 -11.22 -19.07 25.88
CA SER A 204 -12.17 -17.98 25.57
C SER A 204 -11.81 -17.17 24.31
N GLY A 205 -10.56 -17.20 23.88
CA GLY A 205 -10.11 -16.61 22.62
C GLY A 205 -10.74 -17.22 21.37
N LEU A 206 -11.34 -18.41 21.46
CA LEU A 206 -12.04 -19.08 20.34
C LEU A 206 -13.55 -18.95 20.36
N ASP A 207 -14.15 -18.39 21.42
CA ASP A 207 -15.58 -18.16 21.44
C ASP A 207 -16.01 -17.38 20.20
N ASP A 208 -17.09 -17.84 19.53
CA ASP A 208 -17.53 -17.21 18.28
C ASP A 208 -18.26 -15.88 18.54
N PRO A 209 -17.68 -14.74 18.14
CA PRO A 209 -18.30 -13.43 18.33
C PRO A 209 -19.38 -13.11 17.28
N GLN A 210 -19.75 -14.07 16.42
CA GLN A 210 -20.78 -13.90 15.37
C GLN A 210 -20.48 -12.70 14.46
N ILE A 211 -19.30 -12.70 13.82
CA ILE A 211 -18.87 -11.61 12.93
C ILE A 211 -19.56 -11.72 11.58
N THR A 212 -20.15 -10.63 11.13
CA THR A 212 -20.78 -10.50 9.81
C THR A 212 -19.87 -9.76 8.81
N PRO A 213 -20.09 -9.91 7.50
CA PRO A 213 -19.29 -9.19 6.49
C PRO A 213 -19.33 -7.67 6.61
N GLU A 214 -20.38 -7.10 7.18
CA GLU A 214 -20.58 -5.65 7.31
C GLU A 214 -20.08 -5.09 8.65
N ASP A 215 -19.66 -5.95 9.60
CA ASP A 215 -19.00 -5.49 10.84
C ASP A 215 -17.69 -4.78 10.53
N GLU A 216 -17.29 -3.87 11.41
CA GLU A 216 -16.02 -3.14 11.30
C GLU A 216 -14.84 -4.11 11.47
N ALA A 217 -13.84 -4.02 10.60
CA ALA A 217 -12.66 -4.89 10.61
C ALA A 217 -11.40 -4.17 11.02
N THR A 218 -11.13 -3.04 10.37
CA THR A 218 -9.86 -2.35 10.53
C THR A 218 -10.00 -0.85 10.31
N ILE A 219 -9.09 -0.11 10.94
CA ILE A 219 -8.85 1.31 10.72
C ILE A 219 -7.40 1.46 10.29
N VAL A 220 -7.17 1.95 9.06
CA VAL A 220 -5.83 2.25 8.55
C VAL A 220 -5.68 3.76 8.39
N PHE A 221 -4.63 4.33 8.96
CA PHE A 221 -4.43 5.78 8.88
C PHE A 221 -3.72 6.18 7.60
N THR A 222 -4.28 7.19 6.90
CA THR A 222 -3.66 7.77 5.71
C THR A 222 -2.40 8.53 6.08
N SER A 223 -1.44 8.60 5.16
CA SER A 223 -0.16 9.29 5.37
C SER A 223 -0.25 10.81 5.35
N GLY A 224 -1.45 11.39 5.28
CA GLY A 224 -1.77 12.82 5.24
C GLY A 224 -0.61 13.74 4.82
N THR A 225 -0.52 14.13 3.55
CA THR A 225 0.55 15.03 3.10
C THR A 225 0.30 16.51 3.45
N THR A 226 -0.88 16.84 3.98
CA THR A 226 -1.34 18.22 4.19
C THR A 226 -2.06 18.45 5.53
N GLY A 227 -2.03 17.47 6.45
CA GLY A 227 -2.73 17.58 7.75
C GLY A 227 -2.49 16.35 8.63
N LEU A 228 -3.24 16.25 9.73
CA LEU A 228 -3.21 15.08 10.60
C LEU A 228 -3.74 13.83 9.86
N PRO A 229 -3.21 12.64 10.18
CA PRO A 229 -3.66 11.38 9.57
C PRO A 229 -5.15 11.14 9.78
N LYS A 230 -5.86 10.67 8.74
CA LYS A 230 -7.26 10.29 8.81
C LYS A 230 -7.40 8.78 8.94
N GLY A 231 -8.21 8.30 9.88
CA GLY A 231 -8.47 6.87 10.05
C GLY A 231 -9.52 6.37 9.06
N VAL A 232 -9.12 5.56 8.12
CA VAL A 232 -10.01 4.90 7.14
C VAL A 232 -10.63 3.67 7.79
N LEU A 233 -11.93 3.70 8.04
CA LEU A 233 -12.68 2.62 8.66
C LEU A 233 -13.28 1.70 7.58
N SER A 234 -13.01 0.40 7.69
CA SER A 234 -13.44 -0.60 6.71
C SER A 234 -14.24 -1.74 7.35
N SER A 235 -15.20 -2.29 6.59
CA SER A 235 -15.91 -3.52 6.97
C SER A 235 -15.05 -4.76 6.71
N GLN A 236 -15.47 -5.92 7.26
CA GLN A 236 -14.84 -7.21 6.99
C GLN A 236 -14.84 -7.51 5.49
N ARG A 237 -15.96 -7.28 4.80
CA ARG A 237 -16.07 -7.43 3.35
C ARG A 237 -15.06 -6.54 2.62
N ALA A 238 -15.04 -5.25 2.92
CA ALA A 238 -14.16 -4.31 2.25
C ALA A 238 -12.68 -4.68 2.45
N PHE A 239 -12.31 -5.03 3.67
CA PHE A 239 -10.96 -5.42 4.04
C PHE A 239 -10.50 -6.71 3.33
N LEU A 240 -11.38 -7.70 3.17
CA LEU A 240 -11.03 -8.99 2.56
C LEU A 240 -11.15 -9.00 1.03
N THR A 241 -11.86 -8.06 0.42
CA THR A 241 -12.07 -7.99 -1.04
C THR A 241 -10.75 -8.01 -1.81
N VAL A 242 -9.68 -7.44 -1.26
CA VAL A 242 -8.34 -7.40 -1.88
C VAL A 242 -7.77 -8.78 -2.20
N ILE A 243 -8.15 -9.83 -1.48
CA ILE A 243 -7.71 -11.20 -1.72
C ILE A 243 -8.16 -11.66 -3.12
N PHE A 244 -9.45 -11.51 -3.40
CA PHE A 244 -10.03 -11.97 -4.65
C PHE A 244 -9.77 -10.99 -5.81
N THR A 245 -9.58 -9.69 -5.55
CA THR A 245 -9.14 -8.76 -6.58
C THR A 245 -7.72 -9.08 -7.06
N ASN A 246 -6.80 -9.40 -6.15
CA ASN A 246 -5.44 -9.80 -6.54
C ASN A 246 -5.43 -11.19 -7.23
N ALA A 247 -6.22 -12.14 -6.74
CA ALA A 247 -6.39 -13.44 -7.39
C ALA A 247 -6.98 -13.30 -8.80
N PHE A 248 -7.91 -12.36 -9.00
CA PHE A 248 -8.49 -12.09 -10.31
C PHE A 248 -7.47 -11.53 -11.32
N ILE A 249 -6.60 -10.61 -10.89
CA ILE A 249 -5.53 -10.07 -11.74
C ILE A 249 -4.64 -11.20 -12.26
N SER A 250 -4.18 -12.08 -11.36
CA SER A 250 -3.35 -13.23 -11.71
C SER A 250 -4.11 -14.27 -12.55
N GLY A 251 -5.40 -14.49 -12.23
CA GLY A 251 -6.27 -15.40 -12.98
C GLY A 251 -6.54 -14.92 -14.40
N ARG A 252 -6.77 -13.61 -14.59
CA ARG A 252 -6.95 -13.02 -15.92
C ARG A 252 -5.73 -13.27 -16.80
N ASP A 253 -4.53 -13.04 -16.30
CA ASP A 253 -3.28 -13.32 -17.01
C ASP A 253 -3.14 -14.82 -17.32
N ALA A 254 -3.38 -15.73 -16.35
CA ALA A 254 -3.30 -17.17 -16.55
C ALA A 254 -4.27 -17.67 -17.62
N VAL A 255 -5.54 -17.29 -17.56
CA VAL A 255 -6.55 -17.70 -18.56
C VAL A 255 -6.20 -17.18 -19.96
N ARG A 256 -5.70 -15.96 -20.06
CA ARG A 256 -5.25 -15.40 -21.34
C ARG A 256 -4.03 -16.11 -21.94
N ARG A 257 -3.19 -16.73 -21.09
CA ARG A 257 -2.13 -17.66 -21.54
C ARG A 257 -2.63 -19.06 -21.86
N GLY A 258 -3.90 -19.37 -21.59
CA GLY A 258 -4.49 -20.69 -21.75
C GLY A 258 -4.20 -21.64 -20.59
N GLU A 259 -3.85 -21.11 -19.43
CA GLU A 259 -3.62 -21.84 -18.19
C GLU A 259 -4.90 -21.95 -17.37
N SER A 260 -4.98 -22.95 -16.49
CA SER A 260 -6.12 -23.10 -15.57
C SER A 260 -6.04 -22.11 -14.40
N PHE A 261 -7.22 -21.69 -13.90
CA PHE A 261 -7.34 -20.94 -12.64
C PHE A 261 -8.49 -21.50 -11.80
N PRO A 262 -8.31 -21.77 -10.49
CA PRO A 262 -7.04 -21.65 -9.76
C PRO A 262 -5.96 -22.59 -10.32
N PRO A 263 -4.68 -22.25 -10.16
CA PRO A 263 -3.60 -23.11 -10.59
C PRO A 263 -3.60 -24.42 -9.79
N PRO A 264 -3.08 -25.53 -10.37
CA PRO A 264 -2.97 -26.78 -9.62
C PRO A 264 -2.08 -26.59 -8.38
N PRO A 265 -2.29 -27.42 -7.32
CA PRO A 265 -1.45 -27.39 -6.14
C PRO A 265 0.04 -27.48 -6.48
N VAL A 266 0.83 -26.57 -5.92
CA VAL A 266 2.28 -26.54 -6.17
C VAL A 266 2.96 -27.64 -5.36
N VAL A 267 3.65 -28.54 -6.04
CA VAL A 267 4.54 -29.54 -5.43
C VAL A 267 5.95 -28.93 -5.33
N GLY A 268 6.53 -28.94 -4.13
CA GLY A 268 7.89 -28.43 -3.94
C GLY A 268 8.08 -27.67 -2.62
N PRO A 269 9.24 -27.03 -2.43
CA PRO A 269 9.51 -26.26 -1.22
C PRO A 269 8.50 -25.11 -1.04
N GLN A 270 8.11 -24.87 0.20
CA GLN A 270 7.20 -23.76 0.54
C GLN A 270 7.75 -22.43 0.01
N LYS A 271 6.91 -21.67 -0.69
CA LYS A 271 7.25 -20.36 -1.22
C LYS A 271 7.16 -19.28 -0.16
N GLY A 272 8.00 -18.26 -0.28
CA GLY A 272 7.96 -17.05 0.56
C GLY A 272 7.44 -15.83 -0.19
N ALA A 273 6.84 -14.92 0.57
CA ALA A 273 6.53 -13.55 0.17
C ALA A 273 7.34 -12.59 1.04
N LEU A 274 8.12 -11.69 0.42
CA LEU A 274 8.88 -10.69 1.16
C LEU A 274 7.95 -9.58 1.62
N LEU A 275 7.86 -9.37 2.92
CA LEU A 275 7.11 -8.26 3.50
C LEU A 275 8.06 -7.11 3.82
N SER A 276 8.29 -6.27 2.85
CA SER A 276 9.11 -5.06 2.94
C SER A 276 8.31 -3.82 3.34
N THR A 277 6.99 -3.83 3.09
CA THR A 277 6.09 -2.74 3.43
C THR A 277 5.53 -2.91 4.85
N PRO A 278 5.31 -1.80 5.58
CA PRO A 278 4.75 -1.89 6.93
C PRO A 278 3.33 -2.45 6.98
N LEU A 279 3.03 -3.22 8.02
CA LEU A 279 1.69 -3.78 8.27
C LEU A 279 0.62 -2.73 8.55
N PHE A 280 0.99 -1.54 8.99
CA PHE A 280 0.05 -0.43 9.17
C PHE A 280 -0.32 0.28 7.86
N HIS A 281 0.11 -0.25 6.71
CA HIS A 281 -0.31 0.16 5.37
C HIS A 281 -1.13 -0.93 4.68
N VAL A 282 -2.11 -0.53 3.87
CA VAL A 282 -2.96 -1.47 3.10
C VAL A 282 -2.17 -2.39 2.17
N THR A 283 -1.00 -1.98 1.69
CA THR A 283 -0.12 -2.87 0.91
C THR A 283 0.43 -4.00 1.77
N GLY A 284 0.89 -3.70 2.99
CA GLY A 284 1.38 -4.73 3.93
C GLY A 284 0.28 -5.69 4.36
N THR A 285 -0.93 -5.18 4.65
CA THR A 285 -2.08 -6.03 4.96
C THR A 285 -2.52 -6.88 3.77
N ALA A 286 -2.51 -6.34 2.55
CA ALA A 286 -2.84 -7.08 1.34
C ALA A 286 -1.86 -8.24 1.08
N ILE A 287 -0.54 -8.01 1.20
CA ILE A 287 0.47 -9.07 1.10
C ILE A 287 0.23 -10.14 2.16
N THR A 288 -0.04 -9.72 3.41
CA THR A 288 -0.34 -10.63 4.52
C THR A 288 -1.56 -11.50 4.22
N LEU A 289 -2.69 -10.93 3.82
CA LEU A 289 -3.91 -11.66 3.54
C LEU A 289 -3.72 -12.67 2.39
N ASN A 290 -3.04 -12.25 1.31
CA ASN A 290 -2.75 -13.15 0.19
C ASN A 290 -1.81 -14.29 0.61
N ALA A 291 -0.71 -14.00 1.31
CA ALA A 291 0.22 -15.03 1.80
C ALA A 291 -0.48 -16.01 2.73
N THR A 292 -1.40 -15.53 3.58
CA THR A 292 -2.20 -16.36 4.49
C THR A 292 -3.08 -17.36 3.71
N VAL A 293 -3.77 -16.90 2.67
CA VAL A 293 -4.65 -17.78 1.85
C VAL A 293 -3.85 -18.84 1.08
N PHE A 294 -2.73 -18.43 0.48
CA PHE A 294 -1.93 -19.34 -0.36
C PHE A 294 -0.92 -20.18 0.44
N GLY A 295 -0.84 -20.04 1.75
CA GLY A 295 0.11 -20.77 2.60
C GLY A 295 1.56 -20.41 2.30
N TYR A 296 1.85 -19.16 1.93
CA TYR A 296 3.22 -18.66 1.76
C TYR A 296 3.80 -18.25 3.10
N LYS A 297 5.13 -18.37 3.25
CA LYS A 297 5.83 -17.78 4.39
C LYS A 297 5.91 -16.27 4.19
N LEU A 298 5.58 -15.51 5.23
CA LEU A 298 5.84 -14.08 5.31
C LEU A 298 7.24 -13.86 5.85
N VAL A 299 8.13 -13.42 4.97
CA VAL A 299 9.51 -13.11 5.34
C VAL A 299 9.58 -11.62 5.71
N LEU A 300 9.76 -11.35 7.00
CA LEU A 300 9.68 -9.99 7.54
C LEU A 300 11.03 -9.29 7.49
N LEU A 301 10.99 -8.02 7.13
CA LEU A 301 12.07 -7.06 7.35
C LEU A 301 11.59 -5.97 8.31
N ARG A 302 12.35 -5.75 9.39
CA ARG A 302 12.07 -4.68 10.34
C ARG A 302 12.28 -3.28 9.73
N LYS A 303 13.30 -3.18 8.87
CA LYS A 303 13.64 -2.00 8.09
C LYS A 303 14.17 -2.46 6.74
N TRP A 304 13.83 -1.72 5.69
CA TRP A 304 14.35 -2.04 4.36
C TRP A 304 15.88 -1.97 4.31
N ASN A 305 16.47 -3.03 3.78
CA ASN A 305 17.88 -3.15 3.43
C ASN A 305 17.98 -4.08 2.21
N GLY A 306 18.45 -3.57 1.07
CA GLY A 306 18.46 -4.32 -0.20
C GLY A 306 19.28 -5.60 -0.14
N SER A 307 20.49 -5.56 0.44
CA SER A 307 21.36 -6.75 0.54
C SER A 307 20.79 -7.82 1.48
N GLU A 308 20.19 -7.41 2.60
CA GLU A 308 19.50 -8.34 3.51
C GLU A 308 18.24 -8.92 2.86
N ALA A 309 17.46 -8.10 2.16
CA ALA A 309 16.32 -8.56 1.39
C ALA A 309 16.73 -9.61 0.34
N ALA A 310 17.83 -9.38 -0.37
CA ALA A 310 18.36 -10.31 -1.36
C ALA A 310 18.84 -11.64 -0.73
N ARG A 311 19.51 -11.58 0.43
CA ARG A 311 19.90 -12.77 1.20
C ARG A 311 18.67 -13.59 1.58
N LEU A 312 17.67 -12.95 2.19
CA LEU A 312 16.43 -13.60 2.62
C LEU A 312 15.65 -14.19 1.43
N CYS A 313 15.63 -13.51 0.29
CA CYS A 313 15.01 -14.06 -0.91
C CYS A 313 15.58 -15.42 -1.32
N ARG A 314 16.92 -15.57 -1.25
CA ARG A 314 17.61 -16.82 -1.57
C ARG A 314 17.36 -17.90 -0.52
N GLU A 315 17.55 -17.58 0.76
CA GLU A 315 17.46 -18.54 1.87
C GLU A 315 16.03 -19.02 2.12
N GLU A 316 15.06 -18.14 1.99
CA GLU A 316 13.67 -18.43 2.32
C GLU A 316 12.79 -18.74 1.09
N ASN A 317 13.39 -19.02 -0.05
CA ASN A 317 12.64 -19.35 -1.27
C ASN A 317 11.55 -18.31 -1.60
N VAL A 318 11.87 -17.01 -1.47
CA VAL A 318 10.92 -15.94 -1.80
C VAL A 318 10.64 -15.97 -3.30
N ARG A 319 9.36 -16.02 -3.67
CA ARG A 319 8.88 -16.07 -5.05
C ARG A 319 7.93 -14.93 -5.39
N SER A 320 7.46 -14.21 -4.38
CA SER A 320 6.55 -13.09 -4.55
C SER A 320 7.11 -11.85 -3.88
N LEU A 321 7.15 -10.76 -4.63
CA LEU A 321 7.53 -9.43 -4.17
C LEU A 321 6.39 -8.47 -4.45
N GLY A 322 5.88 -7.83 -3.42
CA GLY A 322 4.97 -6.69 -3.53
C GLY A 322 5.63 -5.46 -2.95
N GLY A 323 5.59 -4.33 -3.67
CA GLY A 323 6.23 -3.14 -3.14
C GLY A 323 6.20 -1.94 -4.07
N ILE A 324 7.01 -0.99 -3.69
CA ILE A 324 7.19 0.29 -4.37
C ILE A 324 8.42 0.24 -5.29
N PRO A 325 8.45 1.08 -6.33
CA PRO A 325 9.45 1.00 -7.39
C PRO A 325 10.92 0.98 -6.92
N PHE A 326 11.28 1.75 -5.89
CA PHE A 326 12.68 1.82 -5.46
C PHE A 326 13.20 0.50 -4.86
N MET A 327 12.36 -0.23 -4.12
CA MET A 327 12.73 -1.54 -3.55
C MET A 327 13.10 -2.55 -4.65
N LEU A 328 12.36 -2.52 -5.76
CA LEU A 328 12.67 -3.35 -6.91
C LEU A 328 14.00 -2.96 -7.55
N THR A 329 14.28 -1.66 -7.66
CA THR A 329 15.56 -1.17 -8.21
C THR A 329 16.75 -1.64 -7.38
N ASP A 330 16.64 -1.66 -6.05
CA ASP A 330 17.69 -2.17 -5.16
C ASP A 330 17.95 -3.67 -5.39
N LEU A 331 16.86 -4.45 -5.60
CA LEU A 331 16.97 -5.90 -5.78
C LEU A 331 17.43 -6.31 -7.20
N GLU A 332 17.19 -5.50 -8.22
CA GLU A 332 17.59 -5.81 -9.60
C GLU A 332 19.08 -6.16 -9.73
N HIS A 333 19.93 -5.44 -9.00
CA HIS A 333 21.37 -5.68 -9.04
C HIS A 333 21.77 -6.94 -8.26
N GLU A 334 21.18 -7.15 -7.10
CA GLU A 334 21.54 -8.23 -6.16
C GLU A 334 20.97 -9.59 -6.61
N LEU A 335 19.81 -9.60 -7.27
CA LEU A 335 19.02 -10.79 -7.58
C LEU A 335 18.81 -11.02 -9.07
N ALA A 336 19.61 -10.40 -9.95
CA ALA A 336 19.47 -10.64 -11.41
C ALA A 336 19.48 -12.14 -11.72
N GLY A 337 18.48 -12.61 -12.50
CA GLY A 337 18.31 -14.03 -12.85
C GLY A 337 17.69 -14.90 -11.73
N PHE A 338 17.41 -14.35 -10.54
CA PHE A 338 16.72 -15.10 -9.49
C PHE A 338 15.29 -15.45 -9.94
N PRO A 339 14.82 -16.71 -9.74
CA PRO A 339 13.55 -17.18 -10.26
C PRO A 339 12.35 -16.64 -9.46
N MET A 340 12.20 -15.30 -9.46
CA MET A 340 11.02 -14.63 -8.94
C MET A 340 9.81 -15.01 -9.82
N GLU A 341 8.67 -15.31 -9.21
CA GLU A 341 7.45 -15.69 -9.94
C GLU A 341 6.50 -14.50 -10.11
N ASN A 342 6.36 -13.66 -9.08
CA ASN A 342 5.44 -12.54 -9.10
C ASN A 342 6.10 -11.27 -8.57
N ILE A 343 5.98 -10.18 -9.32
CA ILE A 343 6.40 -8.85 -8.90
C ILE A 343 5.22 -7.90 -9.12
N THR A 344 4.60 -7.45 -8.02
CA THR A 344 3.49 -6.50 -8.06
C THR A 344 3.96 -5.13 -7.63
N LEU A 345 3.83 -4.14 -8.50
CA LEU A 345 4.14 -2.75 -8.24
C LEU A 345 2.86 -1.97 -7.94
N GLY A 346 2.92 -1.03 -7.01
CA GLY A 346 1.78 -0.19 -6.66
C GLY A 346 2.10 0.82 -5.57
N GLY A 347 1.08 1.61 -5.18
CA GLY A 347 1.21 2.63 -4.14
C GLY A 347 1.96 3.90 -4.55
N ALA A 348 2.69 3.89 -5.65
CA ALA A 348 3.35 5.04 -6.26
C ALA A 348 3.31 4.90 -7.79
N PRO A 349 3.47 6.01 -8.55
CA PRO A 349 3.60 5.94 -10.00
C PRO A 349 4.80 5.06 -10.42
N VAL A 350 4.59 4.23 -11.44
CA VAL A 350 5.60 3.31 -11.97
C VAL A 350 6.01 3.77 -13.35
N ALA A 351 7.30 4.08 -13.54
CA ALA A 351 7.81 4.39 -14.86
C ALA A 351 7.84 3.13 -15.74
N GLY A 352 7.32 3.21 -16.97
CA GLY A 352 7.30 2.07 -17.90
C GLY A 352 8.70 1.49 -18.19
N SER A 353 9.73 2.35 -18.21
CA SER A 353 11.13 1.94 -18.34
C SER A 353 11.62 1.03 -17.21
N LEU A 354 11.12 1.24 -15.96
CA LEU A 354 11.42 0.38 -14.82
C LEU A 354 10.84 -1.02 -15.06
N VAL A 355 9.58 -1.10 -15.48
CA VAL A 355 8.89 -2.38 -15.73
C VAL A 355 9.64 -3.23 -16.74
N VAL A 356 10.01 -2.65 -17.89
CA VAL A 356 10.75 -3.33 -18.95
C VAL A 356 12.12 -3.80 -18.46
N ARG A 357 12.85 -2.96 -17.74
CA ARG A 357 14.16 -3.30 -17.17
C ARG A 357 14.06 -4.42 -16.15
N SER A 358 13.10 -4.34 -15.24
CA SER A 358 12.88 -5.34 -14.20
C SER A 358 12.49 -6.70 -14.78
N LYS A 359 11.68 -6.72 -15.84
CA LYS A 359 11.38 -7.97 -16.58
C LYS A 359 12.64 -8.58 -17.17
N GLY A 360 13.59 -7.77 -17.64
CA GLY A 360 14.91 -8.23 -18.08
C GLY A 360 15.74 -8.85 -16.95
N SER A 361 15.70 -8.27 -15.75
CA SER A 361 16.42 -8.78 -14.57
C SER A 361 15.75 -10.03 -13.97
N PHE A 362 14.42 -10.15 -14.07
CA PHE A 362 13.61 -11.26 -13.55
C PHE A 362 12.76 -11.89 -14.68
N PRO A 363 13.36 -12.65 -15.61
CA PRO A 363 12.67 -13.13 -16.80
C PRO A 363 11.46 -14.05 -16.50
N SER A 364 11.51 -14.82 -15.41
CA SER A 364 10.42 -15.71 -14.98
C SER A 364 9.25 -14.97 -14.30
N ALA A 365 9.46 -13.73 -13.83
CA ALA A 365 8.44 -13.02 -13.06
C ALA A 365 7.26 -12.56 -13.92
N VAL A 366 6.05 -12.80 -13.45
CA VAL A 366 4.85 -12.10 -13.90
C VAL A 366 4.88 -10.72 -13.28
N MET A 367 5.03 -9.70 -14.13
CA MET A 367 4.97 -8.30 -13.71
C MET A 367 3.51 -7.88 -13.57
N ALA A 368 3.15 -7.20 -12.49
CA ALA A 368 1.81 -6.71 -12.26
C ALA A 368 1.82 -5.25 -11.75
N ASN A 369 0.78 -4.52 -12.08
CA ASN A 369 0.49 -3.21 -11.51
C ASN A 369 -0.85 -3.26 -10.77
N ALA A 370 -0.89 -2.64 -9.58
CA ALA A 370 -2.07 -2.56 -8.74
C ALA A 370 -2.28 -1.10 -8.30
N TYR A 371 -3.38 -0.49 -8.77
CA TYR A 371 -3.79 0.83 -8.35
C TYR A 371 -4.91 0.75 -7.32
N GLY A 372 -4.78 1.53 -6.30
CA GLY A 372 -5.75 1.70 -5.23
C GLY A 372 -5.22 2.60 -4.13
N LEU A 373 -6.04 2.79 -3.13
CA LEU A 373 -5.84 3.73 -2.04
C LEU A 373 -6.07 3.04 -0.70
N THR A 374 -5.76 3.71 0.40
CA THR A 374 -6.20 3.26 1.72
C THR A 374 -7.72 3.14 1.77
N GLU A 375 -8.40 4.09 1.15
CA GLU A 375 -9.86 4.21 1.06
C GLU A 375 -10.53 3.12 0.19
N THR A 376 -9.75 2.38 -0.61
CA THR A 376 -10.21 1.19 -1.38
C THR A 376 -9.69 -0.13 -0.81
N ASN A 377 -9.10 -0.12 0.40
CA ASN A 377 -8.46 -1.29 1.00
C ASN A 377 -7.42 -1.96 0.09
N SER A 378 -6.59 -1.18 -0.59
CA SER A 378 -5.58 -1.57 -1.56
C SER A 378 -6.13 -1.64 -2.99
N THR A 379 -6.08 -2.79 -3.66
CA THR A 379 -6.24 -2.93 -5.10
C THR A 379 -7.70 -2.83 -5.56
N ALA A 380 -8.01 -1.84 -6.37
CA ALA A 380 -9.31 -1.67 -7.05
C ALA A 380 -9.20 -1.87 -8.57
N ILE A 381 -8.03 -1.58 -9.14
CA ILE A 381 -7.72 -1.64 -10.56
C ILE A 381 -6.39 -2.34 -10.73
N GLY A 382 -6.24 -3.17 -11.76
CA GLY A 382 -4.99 -3.88 -11.94
C GLY A 382 -4.81 -4.54 -13.29
N LEU A 383 -3.55 -4.90 -13.55
CA LEU A 383 -3.12 -5.54 -14.80
C LEU A 383 -1.86 -6.37 -14.52
N ALA A 384 -1.71 -7.50 -15.20
CA ALA A 384 -0.54 -8.36 -15.04
C ALA A 384 -0.10 -8.99 -16.37
N GLY A 385 1.09 -9.58 -16.35
CA GLY A 385 1.65 -10.38 -17.42
C GLY A 385 1.89 -9.60 -18.70
N GLU A 386 1.65 -10.24 -19.83
CA GLU A 386 1.94 -9.65 -21.14
C GLU A 386 1.04 -8.47 -21.48
N ASP A 387 -0.19 -8.44 -20.94
CA ASP A 387 -1.07 -7.27 -21.10
C ASP A 387 -0.47 -6.04 -20.42
N TYR A 388 0.18 -6.22 -19.26
CA TYR A 388 0.90 -5.14 -18.59
C TYR A 388 2.19 -4.77 -19.33
N MET A 389 2.94 -5.76 -19.82
CA MET A 389 4.15 -5.49 -20.62
C MET A 389 3.84 -4.72 -21.90
N ALA A 390 2.66 -4.94 -22.49
CA ALA A 390 2.20 -4.19 -23.67
C ALA A 390 1.77 -2.74 -23.33
N ARG A 391 1.41 -2.47 -22.07
CA ARG A 391 0.94 -1.15 -21.58
C ARG A 391 1.58 -0.80 -20.22
N PRO A 392 2.91 -0.65 -20.14
CA PRO A 392 3.62 -0.55 -18.85
C PRO A 392 3.34 0.74 -18.06
N GLU A 393 2.71 1.75 -18.67
CA GLU A 393 2.29 2.99 -18.01
C GLU A 393 0.84 2.94 -17.52
N SER A 394 0.08 1.91 -17.89
CA SER A 394 -1.31 1.76 -17.47
C SER A 394 -1.42 1.24 -16.04
N SER A 395 -2.39 1.75 -15.31
CA SER A 395 -2.82 1.19 -14.03
C SER A 395 -3.69 -0.06 -14.19
N GLY A 396 -4.14 -0.37 -15.40
CA GLY A 396 -4.94 -1.55 -15.72
C GLY A 396 -6.42 -1.27 -15.91
N LEU A 397 -7.21 -2.31 -15.72
CA LEU A 397 -8.67 -2.31 -15.87
C LEU A 397 -9.35 -2.40 -14.51
N PRO A 398 -10.59 -1.88 -14.37
CA PRO A 398 -11.39 -2.13 -13.19
C PRO A 398 -11.61 -3.63 -12.99
N LEU A 399 -11.62 -4.06 -11.74
CA LEU A 399 -11.84 -5.45 -11.36
C LEU A 399 -13.35 -5.75 -11.32
N PRO A 400 -13.80 -7.02 -11.37
CA PRO A 400 -15.22 -7.36 -11.60
C PRO A 400 -16.21 -6.74 -10.63
N VAL A 401 -15.76 -6.47 -9.41
CA VAL A 401 -16.57 -5.87 -8.33
C VAL A 401 -16.35 -4.36 -8.19
N THR A 402 -15.60 -3.76 -9.11
CA THR A 402 -15.23 -2.33 -9.07
C THR A 402 -15.86 -1.59 -10.25
N ASP A 403 -16.56 -0.52 -9.98
CA ASP A 403 -16.98 0.46 -10.97
C ASP A 403 -15.95 1.60 -11.01
N LEU A 404 -15.67 2.09 -12.23
CA LEU A 404 -14.72 3.18 -12.50
C LEU A 404 -15.33 4.17 -13.47
N ILE A 405 -15.35 5.44 -13.12
CA ILE A 405 -15.66 6.56 -14.01
C ILE A 405 -14.58 7.65 -13.90
N ILE A 406 -14.47 8.44 -14.95
CA ILE A 406 -13.62 9.65 -14.96
C ILE A 406 -14.55 10.85 -14.98
N MET A 407 -14.44 11.71 -13.97
CA MET A 407 -15.34 12.87 -13.83
C MET A 407 -14.62 14.17 -14.19
N LYS A 408 -15.23 14.97 -15.04
CA LYS A 408 -14.75 16.29 -15.45
C LYS A 408 -15.89 17.29 -15.35
N GLN A 409 -15.79 18.24 -14.40
CA GLN A 409 -16.83 19.26 -14.20
C GLN A 409 -18.25 18.66 -14.10
N ASP A 410 -18.41 17.65 -13.22
CA ASP A 410 -19.66 16.94 -12.93
C ASP A 410 -20.25 16.12 -14.10
N ILE A 411 -19.51 15.90 -15.17
CA ILE A 411 -19.89 15.08 -16.31
C ILE A 411 -18.88 13.95 -16.48
N GLU A 412 -19.32 12.75 -16.83
CA GLU A 412 -18.43 11.65 -17.16
C GLU A 412 -17.64 11.98 -18.45
N ALA A 413 -16.31 11.94 -18.35
CA ALA A 413 -15.40 12.23 -19.44
C ALA A 413 -15.43 11.12 -20.51
N VAL A 414 -15.31 11.50 -21.77
CA VAL A 414 -15.16 10.54 -22.86
C VAL A 414 -13.75 9.91 -22.86
N PRO A 415 -13.55 8.74 -23.50
CA PRO A 415 -12.24 8.13 -23.61
C PRO A 415 -11.16 9.09 -24.11
N GLY A 416 -10.02 9.12 -23.42
CA GLY A 416 -8.89 10.02 -23.69
C GLY A 416 -8.94 11.37 -22.96
N GLU A 417 -10.08 11.77 -22.40
CA GLU A 417 -10.17 13.00 -21.61
C GLU A 417 -9.74 12.77 -20.15
N VAL A 418 -8.93 13.70 -19.64
CA VAL A 418 -8.47 13.71 -18.25
C VAL A 418 -9.52 14.32 -17.34
N GLY A 419 -9.82 13.60 -16.25
CA GLY A 419 -10.69 14.04 -15.17
C GLY A 419 -10.33 13.36 -13.85
N GLU A 420 -11.12 13.58 -12.82
CA GLU A 420 -10.95 12.91 -11.54
C GLU A 420 -11.40 11.45 -11.63
N VAL A 421 -10.57 10.56 -11.10
CA VAL A 421 -10.87 9.13 -11.02
C VAL A 421 -11.83 8.88 -9.88
N TRP A 422 -13.02 8.34 -10.18
CA TRP A 422 -13.99 7.94 -9.17
C TRP A 422 -14.18 6.42 -9.17
N ILE A 423 -14.24 5.85 -7.97
CA ILE A 423 -14.29 4.39 -7.76
C ILE A 423 -15.48 4.04 -6.88
N ARG A 424 -16.21 2.97 -7.23
CA ARG A 424 -17.27 2.41 -6.42
C ARG A 424 -17.14 0.89 -6.37
N GLY A 425 -17.39 0.29 -5.20
CA GLY A 425 -17.37 -1.16 -5.02
C GLY A 425 -17.29 -1.59 -3.56
N PRO A 426 -17.35 -2.90 -3.28
CA PRO A 426 -17.35 -3.43 -1.93
C PRO A 426 -16.03 -3.22 -1.18
N GLY A 427 -14.93 -2.93 -1.88
CA GLY A 427 -13.63 -2.60 -1.29
C GLY A 427 -13.55 -1.15 -0.77
N VAL A 428 -14.51 -0.27 -1.08
CA VAL A 428 -14.51 1.12 -0.63
C VAL A 428 -14.79 1.21 0.87
N MET A 429 -14.11 2.13 1.55
CA MET A 429 -14.24 2.38 2.99
C MET A 429 -15.67 2.72 3.42
N LYS A 430 -15.99 2.50 4.70
CA LYS A 430 -17.24 2.98 5.29
C LYS A 430 -17.23 4.51 5.46
N ARG A 431 -16.16 5.06 6.05
CA ARG A 431 -16.00 6.49 6.34
C ARG A 431 -14.59 6.80 6.87
N TYR A 432 -14.26 8.06 6.98
CA TYR A 432 -13.19 8.51 7.87
C TYR A 432 -13.69 8.55 9.32
N LEU A 433 -12.92 7.94 10.21
CA LEU A 433 -13.28 7.82 11.62
C LEU A 433 -13.29 9.19 12.31
N GLY A 434 -14.44 9.56 12.88
CA GLY A 434 -14.59 10.83 13.62
C GLY A 434 -14.55 12.11 12.75
N ASP A 435 -14.54 11.98 11.41
CA ASP A 435 -14.50 13.12 10.49
C ASP A 435 -15.56 12.98 9.39
N GLN A 436 -16.80 13.35 9.73
CA GLN A 436 -17.94 13.29 8.81
C GLN A 436 -17.75 14.25 7.64
N ALA A 437 -17.24 15.45 7.89
CA ALA A 437 -17.02 16.44 6.83
C ALA A 437 -16.02 15.96 5.78
N ALA A 438 -14.93 15.28 6.20
CA ALA A 438 -14.01 14.66 5.26
C ALA A 438 -14.65 13.47 4.54
N THR A 439 -15.53 12.73 5.21
CA THR A 439 -16.26 11.60 4.59
C THR A 439 -17.19 12.11 3.48
N ASP A 440 -18.01 13.12 3.76
CA ASP A 440 -18.94 13.72 2.79
C ASP A 440 -18.21 14.34 1.59
N LYS A 441 -16.99 14.84 1.82
CA LYS A 441 -16.14 15.36 0.76
C LYS A 441 -15.47 14.27 -0.09
N ALA A 442 -15.36 13.05 0.41
CA ALA A 442 -14.68 11.94 -0.29
C ALA A 442 -15.66 10.92 -0.87
N LEU A 443 -16.86 10.78 -0.30
CA LEU A 443 -17.85 9.79 -0.73
C LEU A 443 -19.15 10.49 -1.14
N THR A 444 -19.63 10.19 -2.34
CA THR A 444 -20.98 10.60 -2.77
C THR A 444 -22.05 9.76 -2.07
N GLN A 445 -23.29 10.23 -2.09
CA GLN A 445 -24.43 9.46 -1.57
C GLN A 445 -24.58 8.09 -2.26
N ASP A 446 -24.29 8.01 -3.56
CA ASP A 446 -24.34 6.76 -4.34
C ASP A 446 -23.12 5.85 -4.14
N GLY A 447 -22.20 6.24 -3.27
CA GLY A 447 -21.03 5.43 -2.88
C GLY A 447 -19.83 5.52 -3.78
N TRP A 448 -19.74 6.52 -4.64
CA TRP A 448 -18.53 6.82 -5.37
C TRP A 448 -17.50 7.47 -4.45
N LEU A 449 -16.30 6.91 -4.45
CA LEU A 449 -15.12 7.51 -3.83
C LEU A 449 -14.48 8.47 -4.84
N MET A 450 -14.46 9.75 -4.51
CA MET A 450 -13.69 10.79 -5.18
C MET A 450 -12.24 10.66 -4.75
N THR A 451 -11.38 10.09 -5.61
CA THR A 451 -10.02 9.67 -5.20
C THR A 451 -9.05 10.84 -5.02
N GLY A 452 -9.33 11.98 -5.63
CA GLY A 452 -8.40 13.10 -5.75
C GLY A 452 -7.24 12.82 -6.71
N ASP A 453 -7.27 11.70 -7.43
CA ASP A 453 -6.31 11.38 -8.49
C ASP A 453 -6.89 11.77 -9.85
N LEU A 454 -6.07 12.34 -10.71
CA LEU A 454 -6.43 12.62 -12.10
C LEU A 454 -5.95 11.48 -13.00
N GLY A 455 -6.79 11.14 -13.97
CA GLY A 455 -6.47 10.12 -14.95
C GLY A 455 -7.42 10.16 -16.15
N TYR A 456 -7.23 9.26 -17.08
CA TYR A 456 -8.12 9.04 -18.21
C TYR A 456 -8.23 7.55 -18.51
N ARG A 457 -9.30 7.16 -19.18
CA ARG A 457 -9.41 5.82 -19.80
C ARG A 457 -9.12 5.95 -21.29
N ASP A 458 -8.36 5.00 -21.83
CA ASP A 458 -8.24 4.88 -23.29
C ASP A 458 -9.50 4.26 -23.91
N ALA A 459 -9.50 4.08 -25.24
CA ALA A 459 -10.62 3.49 -25.97
C ALA A 459 -10.90 2.02 -25.59
N ASP A 460 -9.90 1.31 -25.08
CA ASP A 460 -10.00 -0.07 -24.60
C ASP A 460 -10.39 -0.15 -23.11
N GLY A 461 -10.59 0.99 -22.44
CA GLY A 461 -10.99 1.09 -21.03
C GLY A 461 -9.85 1.06 -20.01
N PHE A 462 -8.58 1.00 -20.43
CA PHE A 462 -7.44 1.01 -19.52
C PHE A 462 -7.27 2.37 -18.86
N LEU A 463 -7.03 2.37 -17.56
CA LEU A 463 -6.78 3.57 -16.76
C LEU A 463 -5.31 3.99 -16.83
N PHE A 464 -5.07 5.28 -17.02
CA PHE A 464 -3.78 5.95 -16.94
C PHE A 464 -3.85 7.07 -15.92
N ILE A 465 -3.08 6.97 -14.84
CA ILE A 465 -3.01 8.00 -13.79
C ILE A 465 -2.06 9.11 -14.23
N LYS A 466 -2.49 10.35 -14.06
CA LYS A 466 -1.73 11.57 -14.37
C LYS A 466 -1.20 12.31 -13.15
N GLY A 467 -1.62 11.92 -11.95
CA GLY A 467 -1.17 12.48 -10.68
C GLY A 467 -2.31 12.85 -9.76
N ARG A 468 -2.00 13.64 -8.75
CA ARG A 468 -2.97 14.14 -7.78
C ARG A 468 -3.48 15.51 -8.18
N ILE A 469 -4.78 15.77 -7.98
CA ILE A 469 -5.37 17.11 -8.20
C ILE A 469 -4.57 18.20 -7.50
N LYS A 470 -4.13 17.94 -6.25
CA LYS A 470 -3.36 18.88 -5.42
C LYS A 470 -1.88 18.99 -5.80
N ASP A 471 -1.37 18.10 -6.64
CA ASP A 471 0.04 18.08 -7.07
C ASP A 471 0.20 18.57 -8.52
N ILE A 472 -0.89 18.91 -9.20
CA ILE A 472 -0.87 19.56 -10.52
C ILE A 472 -0.18 20.90 -10.40
N ILE A 473 0.76 21.17 -11.31
CA ILE A 473 1.45 22.45 -11.41
C ILE A 473 0.69 23.34 -12.39
N ILE A 474 0.14 24.45 -11.89
CA ILE A 474 -0.66 25.38 -12.73
C ILE A 474 0.25 26.48 -13.26
N ARG A 475 0.71 26.32 -14.49
CA ARG A 475 1.62 27.27 -15.14
C ARG A 475 0.92 28.06 -16.25
N GLY A 476 0.58 29.31 -15.96
CA GLY A 476 -0.04 30.21 -16.95
C GLY A 476 -1.37 29.71 -17.50
N GLY A 477 -2.16 29.02 -16.68
CA GLY A 477 -3.42 28.39 -17.07
C GLY A 477 -3.31 26.97 -17.61
N GLU A 478 -2.08 26.49 -17.87
CA GLU A 478 -1.83 25.11 -18.29
C GLU A 478 -1.63 24.20 -17.08
N ASN A 479 -2.29 23.05 -17.08
CA ASN A 479 -2.15 22.01 -16.08
C ASN A 479 -1.00 21.07 -16.46
N VAL A 480 0.09 21.10 -15.70
CA VAL A 480 1.23 20.19 -15.89
C VAL A 480 1.15 19.07 -14.88
N ASP A 481 1.00 17.85 -15.36
CA ASP A 481 1.07 16.69 -14.50
C ASP A 481 2.52 16.32 -14.15
N CYS A 482 2.76 16.10 -12.86
CA CYS A 482 4.08 15.76 -12.36
C CYS A 482 4.59 14.43 -12.90
N VAL A 483 3.69 13.45 -13.10
CA VAL A 483 4.05 12.08 -13.51
C VAL A 483 4.68 12.07 -14.90
N SER A 484 4.14 12.85 -15.85
CA SER A 484 4.74 12.97 -17.18
C SER A 484 6.15 13.55 -17.14
N VAL A 485 6.40 14.56 -16.29
CA VAL A 485 7.72 15.16 -16.12
C VAL A 485 8.69 14.15 -15.50
N GLU A 486 8.26 13.44 -14.46
CA GLU A 486 9.06 12.42 -13.77
C GLU A 486 9.36 11.23 -14.68
N SER A 487 8.39 10.75 -15.45
CA SER A 487 8.58 9.68 -16.43
C SER A 487 9.59 10.08 -17.52
N ALA A 488 9.51 11.30 -18.01
CA ALA A 488 10.49 11.79 -18.98
C ALA A 488 11.92 11.84 -18.42
N LEU A 489 12.09 12.24 -17.15
CA LEU A 489 13.39 12.24 -16.47
C LEU A 489 13.93 10.82 -16.24
N HIS A 490 13.05 9.86 -15.92
CA HIS A 490 13.42 8.45 -15.75
C HIS A 490 13.89 7.74 -17.02
N THR A 491 13.75 8.35 -18.20
CA THR A 491 14.33 7.81 -19.44
C THR A 491 15.87 7.93 -19.47
N ASP A 492 16.47 8.79 -18.64
CA ASP A 492 17.92 8.81 -18.47
C ASP A 492 18.34 7.66 -17.52
N PRO A 493 19.24 6.76 -17.97
CA PRO A 493 19.63 5.58 -17.20
C PRO A 493 20.33 5.88 -15.88
N GLY A 494 20.85 7.07 -15.70
CA GLY A 494 21.53 7.52 -14.49
C GLY A 494 20.59 8.03 -13.41
N VAL A 495 19.33 8.33 -13.73
CA VAL A 495 18.33 8.80 -12.77
C VAL A 495 17.86 7.60 -11.91
N LEU A 496 17.92 7.77 -10.60
CA LEU A 496 17.41 6.80 -9.62
C LEU A 496 15.96 7.16 -9.29
N GLU A 497 15.70 8.39 -8.86
CA GLU A 497 14.37 8.91 -8.55
C GLU A 497 14.22 10.31 -9.14
N ALA A 498 12.97 10.68 -9.43
CA ALA A 498 12.63 12.01 -9.93
C ALA A 498 11.36 12.52 -9.24
N ALA A 499 11.33 13.80 -8.94
CA ALA A 499 10.17 14.49 -8.39
C ALA A 499 10.00 15.84 -9.10
N ALA A 500 8.84 16.05 -9.73
CA ALA A 500 8.42 17.34 -10.26
C ALA A 500 7.59 18.10 -9.23
N VAL A 501 7.86 19.40 -9.10
CA VAL A 501 7.21 20.30 -8.14
C VAL A 501 6.92 21.66 -8.77
N GLY A 502 5.78 22.26 -8.38
CA GLY A 502 5.48 23.65 -8.70
C GLY A 502 6.17 24.58 -7.74
N ILE A 503 6.84 25.61 -8.25
CA ILE A 503 7.37 26.72 -7.44
C ILE A 503 6.63 28.01 -7.78
N PRO A 504 6.26 28.85 -6.78
CA PRO A 504 5.47 30.05 -7.01
C PRO A 504 6.12 31.03 -8.00
N ASP A 505 5.33 31.59 -8.91
CA ASP A 505 5.74 32.64 -9.85
C ASP A 505 4.67 33.73 -9.95
N LYS A 506 5.08 35.01 -9.91
CA LYS A 506 4.16 36.14 -9.90
C LYS A 506 3.35 36.30 -11.18
N ARG A 507 3.88 35.86 -12.33
CA ARG A 507 3.25 36.03 -13.63
C ARG A 507 2.47 34.80 -14.10
N LEU A 508 2.99 33.60 -13.84
CA LEU A 508 2.44 32.36 -14.36
C LEU A 508 1.74 31.52 -13.28
N GLY A 509 1.65 32.01 -12.04
CA GLY A 509 1.14 31.26 -10.91
C GLY A 509 2.20 30.32 -10.35
N GLU A 510 2.57 29.31 -11.13
CA GLU A 510 3.67 28.39 -10.80
C GLU A 510 4.61 28.17 -11.99
N LEU A 511 5.83 27.76 -11.67
CA LEU A 511 6.82 27.26 -12.63
C LEU A 511 7.11 25.79 -12.33
N VAL A 512 7.37 25.01 -13.36
CA VAL A 512 7.76 23.62 -13.21
C VAL A 512 9.23 23.55 -12.83
N ALA A 513 9.55 22.88 -11.74
CA ALA A 513 10.90 22.51 -11.34
C ALA A 513 10.96 21.00 -11.11
N ALA A 514 12.14 20.41 -11.21
CA ALA A 514 12.34 19.01 -10.88
C ALA A 514 13.59 18.84 -9.99
N VAL A 515 13.54 17.81 -9.17
CA VAL A 515 14.70 17.31 -8.40
C VAL A 515 14.88 15.85 -8.77
N VAL A 516 16.11 15.42 -8.97
CA VAL A 516 16.45 14.02 -9.27
C VAL A 516 17.56 13.55 -8.34
N THR A 517 17.48 12.27 -7.95
CA THR A 517 18.60 11.55 -7.35
C THR A 517 19.25 10.67 -8.40
N VAL A 518 20.53 10.36 -8.23
CA VAL A 518 21.30 9.61 -9.21
C VAL A 518 21.79 8.29 -8.63
N LYS A 519 21.86 7.26 -9.49
CA LYS A 519 22.43 5.98 -9.12
C LYS A 519 23.89 6.14 -8.68
N PRO A 520 24.39 5.39 -7.70
CA PRO A 520 25.77 5.52 -7.20
C PRO A 520 26.84 5.53 -8.29
N SER A 521 26.72 4.67 -9.30
CA SER A 521 27.64 4.56 -10.45
C SER A 521 27.56 5.76 -11.44
N TRP A 522 26.56 6.63 -11.30
CA TRP A 522 26.31 7.78 -12.17
C TRP A 522 26.53 9.12 -11.48
N ARG A 523 27.00 9.14 -10.24
CA ARG A 523 27.33 10.38 -9.51
C ARG A 523 28.32 11.23 -10.30
N GLY A 524 28.04 12.52 -10.39
CA GLY A 524 28.83 13.49 -11.18
C GLY A 524 28.73 13.35 -12.72
N LYS A 525 28.07 12.30 -13.24
CA LYS A 525 27.93 12.05 -14.69
C LYS A 525 26.61 12.57 -15.26
N VAL A 526 25.57 12.65 -14.46
CA VAL A 526 24.25 13.21 -14.86
C VAL A 526 24.32 14.72 -14.75
N LYS A 527 23.96 15.42 -15.83
CA LYS A 527 23.98 16.87 -15.92
C LYS A 527 22.60 17.43 -16.17
N GLU A 528 22.29 18.59 -15.55
CA GLU A 528 21.00 19.28 -15.68
C GLU A 528 20.65 19.54 -17.16
N GLU A 529 21.58 20.04 -17.96
CA GLU A 529 21.37 20.38 -19.37
C GLU A 529 20.95 19.15 -20.18
N LYS A 530 21.54 17.98 -19.89
CA LYS A 530 21.19 16.71 -20.54
C LYS A 530 19.77 16.32 -20.21
N LEU A 531 19.39 16.36 -18.94
CA LEU A 531 18.03 16.04 -18.48
C LEU A 531 17.00 16.99 -19.09
N LEU A 532 17.26 18.28 -19.08
CA LEU A 532 16.40 19.28 -19.73
C LEU A 532 16.28 19.03 -21.24
N SER A 533 17.35 18.62 -21.91
CA SER A 533 17.32 18.25 -23.33
C SER A 533 16.42 17.05 -23.59
N VAL A 534 16.48 16.04 -22.72
CA VAL A 534 15.59 14.87 -22.81
C VAL A 534 14.13 15.28 -22.65
N VAL A 535 13.81 16.03 -21.60
CA VAL A 535 12.43 16.46 -21.32
C VAL A 535 11.88 17.34 -22.46
N ARG A 536 12.67 18.25 -23.03
CA ARG A 536 12.26 19.09 -24.17
C ARG A 536 11.86 18.30 -25.42
N ARG A 537 12.40 17.10 -25.61
CA ARG A 537 12.03 16.23 -26.74
C ARG A 537 10.73 15.45 -26.49
N LEU A 538 10.39 15.20 -25.24
CA LEU A 538 9.30 14.33 -24.84
C LEU A 538 8.02 15.07 -24.43
N LEU A 539 8.17 16.31 -23.94
CA LEU A 539 7.05 17.07 -23.37
C LEU A 539 6.81 18.41 -24.08
N PRO A 540 5.56 18.92 -24.04
CA PRO A 540 5.23 20.26 -24.54
C PRO A 540 6.03 21.33 -23.77
N LYS A 541 6.30 22.45 -24.44
CA LYS A 541 7.14 23.54 -23.92
C LYS A 541 6.73 24.07 -22.54
N PHE A 542 5.43 24.11 -22.26
CA PHE A 542 4.91 24.58 -20.96
C PHE A 542 5.22 23.60 -19.80
N ALA A 543 5.35 22.30 -20.09
CA ALA A 543 5.66 21.27 -19.10
C ALA A 543 7.16 21.07 -18.84
N VAL A 544 8.02 21.67 -19.66
CA VAL A 544 9.47 21.59 -19.46
C VAL A 544 9.88 22.32 -18.19
N PRO A 545 10.59 21.64 -17.25
CA PRO A 545 11.11 22.29 -16.06
C PRO A 545 12.03 23.45 -16.39
N ILE A 546 11.94 24.54 -15.60
CA ILE A 546 12.88 25.67 -15.69
C ILE A 546 14.27 25.30 -15.16
N MET A 547 14.31 24.31 -14.27
CA MET A 547 15.54 23.73 -13.72
C MET A 547 15.32 22.27 -13.32
N VAL A 548 16.39 21.48 -13.35
CA VAL A 548 16.47 20.15 -12.77
C VAL A 548 17.62 20.11 -11.78
N MET A 549 17.31 20.02 -10.50
CA MET A 549 18.32 19.86 -9.47
C MET A 549 18.79 18.42 -9.41
N VAL A 550 20.09 18.19 -9.59
CA VAL A 550 20.69 16.86 -9.44
C VAL A 550 21.34 16.79 -8.06
N GLN A 551 20.92 15.82 -7.24
CA GLN A 551 21.49 15.59 -5.92
C GLN A 551 21.99 14.15 -5.76
N ASP A 552 23.05 13.99 -4.94
CA ASP A 552 23.67 12.68 -4.67
C ASP A 552 23.04 11.93 -3.48
N GLY A 553 22.20 12.60 -2.70
CA GLY A 553 21.51 12.02 -1.54
C GLY A 553 20.16 11.40 -1.94
N GLU A 554 19.62 10.58 -1.05
CA GLU A 554 18.28 10.00 -1.19
C GLU A 554 17.18 11.02 -0.92
N PHE A 555 15.99 10.80 -1.51
CA PHE A 555 14.81 11.56 -1.14
C PHE A 555 14.30 11.15 0.24
N VAL A 556 13.58 12.08 0.88
CA VAL A 556 12.78 11.75 2.05
C VAL A 556 11.52 11.07 1.59
N HIS A 557 11.28 9.86 2.11
CA HIS A 557 10.09 9.08 1.80
C HIS A 557 9.14 9.00 2.97
N THR A 558 7.86 8.85 2.66
CA THR A 558 6.89 8.39 3.66
C THR A 558 7.20 6.95 4.04
N PRO A 559 6.68 6.43 5.15
CA PRO A 559 6.83 5.01 5.51
C PRO A 559 6.34 4.03 4.44
N SER A 560 5.38 4.45 3.62
CA SER A 560 4.91 3.70 2.45
C SER A 560 5.81 3.89 1.21
N GLY A 561 6.95 4.59 1.34
CA GLY A 561 7.93 4.82 0.30
C GLY A 561 7.56 5.86 -0.76
N LYS A 562 6.56 6.69 -0.51
CA LYS A 562 6.22 7.81 -1.40
C LYS A 562 7.16 8.98 -1.14
N ILE A 563 7.65 9.61 -2.20
CA ILE A 563 8.48 10.82 -2.10
C ILE A 563 7.70 11.96 -1.41
N VAL A 564 8.34 12.60 -0.42
CA VAL A 564 7.75 13.75 0.29
C VAL A 564 8.03 15.03 -0.52
N LYS A 565 7.16 15.31 -1.51
CA LYS A 565 7.33 16.45 -2.44
C LYS A 565 7.30 17.81 -1.77
N SER A 566 6.65 17.95 -0.60
CA SER A 566 6.58 19.23 0.12
C SER A 566 7.95 19.76 0.52
N THR A 567 8.86 18.90 0.96
CA THR A 567 10.25 19.28 1.28
C THR A 567 11.03 19.65 0.03
N LEU A 568 10.84 18.93 -1.07
CA LEU A 568 11.52 19.19 -2.34
C LEU A 568 11.05 20.50 -2.98
N ARG A 569 9.75 20.86 -2.83
CA ARG A 569 9.22 22.15 -3.27
C ARG A 569 9.96 23.33 -2.60
N ILE A 570 10.18 23.23 -1.28
CA ILE A 570 10.92 24.27 -0.52
C ILE A 570 12.36 24.38 -1.00
N VAL A 571 13.02 23.24 -1.20
CA VAL A 571 14.42 23.20 -1.67
C VAL A 571 14.53 23.77 -3.08
N ALA A 572 13.63 23.36 -3.99
CA ALA A 572 13.60 23.87 -5.37
C ALA A 572 13.32 25.38 -5.42
N GLN A 573 12.39 25.88 -4.59
CA GLN A 573 12.10 27.32 -4.51
C GLN A 573 13.33 28.12 -4.07
N LYS A 574 14.03 27.70 -3.00
CA LYS A 574 15.25 28.37 -2.52
C LYS A 574 16.35 28.39 -3.58
N GLU A 575 16.53 27.29 -4.29
CA GLU A 575 17.53 27.19 -5.36
C GLU A 575 17.17 28.11 -6.54
N TRP A 576 15.91 28.18 -6.92
CA TRP A 576 15.43 29.08 -7.96
C TRP A 576 15.68 30.56 -7.58
N GLU A 577 15.33 30.95 -6.35
CA GLU A 577 15.59 32.29 -5.83
C GLU A 577 17.09 32.63 -5.83
N ARG A 578 17.95 31.68 -5.47
CA ARG A 578 19.41 31.84 -5.52
C ARG A 578 19.91 32.09 -6.95
N ARG A 579 19.42 31.31 -7.93
CA ARG A 579 19.80 31.45 -9.35
C ARG A 579 19.35 32.78 -9.93
N THR A 580 18.14 33.23 -9.60
CA THR A 580 17.61 34.51 -10.11
C THR A 580 18.30 35.73 -9.50
N ARG A 581 18.58 35.73 -8.20
CA ARG A 581 19.37 36.82 -7.56
C ARG A 581 20.77 36.97 -8.19
N ASN A 582 21.43 35.86 -8.49
CA ASN A 582 22.76 35.91 -9.13
C ASN A 582 22.67 36.41 -10.57
N SER A 583 21.60 36.12 -11.31
CA SER A 583 21.40 36.64 -12.67
C SER A 583 21.15 38.15 -12.71
N ASP A 584 20.42 38.71 -11.73
CA ASP A 584 20.16 40.14 -11.61
C ASP A 584 21.42 40.93 -11.16
N SER A 585 22.24 40.31 -10.30
CA SER A 585 23.51 40.90 -9.88
C SER A 585 24.55 41.02 -11.04
N VAL A 586 24.45 40.14 -12.03
CA VAL A 586 25.30 40.19 -13.24
C VAL A 586 24.78 41.23 -14.24
N LYS A 587 23.45 41.39 -14.35
CA LYS A 587 22.85 42.44 -15.21
C LYS A 587 23.07 43.88 -14.71
N HIS A 588 23.27 44.07 -13.40
CA HIS A 588 23.60 45.37 -12.82
C HIS A 588 25.12 45.71 -12.83
N LYS A 589 25.99 44.80 -13.32
CA LYS A 589 27.43 44.97 -13.43
C LYS A 589 27.93 45.10 -14.89
N LEU A 590 27.02 45.04 -15.86
CA LEU A 590 27.24 45.35 -17.27
C LEU A 590 26.46 46.62 -17.67
#